data_ee769475186dcbe7ed814367bed6bb38
#
_entry.id   ee769475186dcbe7ed814367bed6bb38
#
_cell.length_a   1.000
_cell.length_b   1.000
_cell.length_c   1.000
_cell.angle_alpha   90.00
_cell.angle_beta   90.00
_cell.angle_gamma   90.00
#
_symmetry.space_group_name_H-M   'P 1'
#
loop_
_entity.id
_entity.type
_entity.pdbx_description
1 polymer ?
#
loop_
_entity_poly.entity_id
_entity_poly.type
_entity_poly.pdbx_seq_one_letter_code
_entity_poly.pdbx_strand_id
1 'polypeptide(L)'
;MYDKIDKNQYTPMMRQYLTIKENYPDTLVFFRLGDFYEMFFNDALVASKELEITLTSRDAGTNNERVPMCGVPYHAVQTYIEKLSSKGYKIAIVDQMEEASNKKIVTREVTKIITPGTNVDELYLSEKDNNYIGAIDKLTDGYAFCYIDLSTGETNVTTLPEHIDYFYNELQKLNIKEIVTNDKFPKAYRDYLKN
;
A
#
# COMPACT_ATOMS: atom_id res chain seq x y z
N MET A 1 9.87 0.31 -13.28
CA MET A 1 11.25 0.29 -12.74
C MET A 1 11.77 -1.14 -12.57
N TYR A 2 10.94 -2.06 -12.08
CA TYR A 2 11.31 -3.48 -11.83
C TYR A 2 11.27 -4.37 -13.10
N ASP A 3 10.50 -4.00 -14.13
CA ASP A 3 10.31 -4.78 -15.38
C ASP A 3 11.60 -5.02 -16.22
N LYS A 4 12.70 -4.33 -15.88
CA LYS A 4 13.99 -4.45 -16.58
C LYS A 4 15.05 -5.20 -15.77
N ILE A 5 14.70 -5.72 -14.59
CA ILE A 5 15.61 -6.43 -13.72
C ILE A 5 15.76 -7.88 -14.20
N ASP A 6 16.98 -8.31 -14.51
CA ASP A 6 17.23 -9.72 -14.79
C ASP A 6 17.16 -10.53 -13.47
N LYS A 7 16.01 -11.13 -13.24
CA LYS A 7 15.74 -11.92 -12.01
C LYS A 7 16.68 -13.11 -11.85
N ASN A 8 17.31 -13.60 -12.93
CA ASN A 8 18.20 -14.77 -12.85
C ASN A 8 19.48 -14.49 -12.03
N GLN A 9 19.84 -13.22 -11.87
CA GLN A 9 20.97 -12.79 -11.07
C GLN A 9 20.70 -12.81 -9.57
N TYR A 10 19.45 -13.02 -9.16
CA TYR A 10 19.02 -12.97 -7.77
C TYR A 10 18.75 -14.36 -7.17
N THR A 11 18.88 -14.43 -5.85
CA THR A 11 18.54 -15.65 -5.09
C THR A 11 17.05 -16.02 -5.28
N PRO A 12 16.66 -17.29 -5.12
CA PRO A 12 15.27 -17.72 -5.28
C PRO A 12 14.28 -16.94 -4.43
N MET A 13 14.64 -16.59 -3.21
CA MET A 13 13.83 -15.76 -2.31
C MET A 13 13.64 -14.36 -2.89
N MET A 14 14.70 -13.74 -3.39
CA MET A 14 14.63 -12.40 -3.97
C MET A 14 13.85 -12.37 -5.28
N ARG A 15 13.87 -13.46 -6.06
CA ARG A 15 13.01 -13.62 -7.25
C ARG A 15 11.51 -13.63 -6.88
N GLN A 16 11.14 -14.29 -5.78
CA GLN A 16 9.76 -14.23 -5.27
C GLN A 16 9.37 -12.80 -4.92
N TYR A 17 10.23 -12.08 -4.18
CA TYR A 17 9.99 -10.67 -3.85
C TYR A 17 9.77 -9.82 -5.10
N LEU A 18 10.68 -9.89 -6.08
CA LEU A 18 10.61 -9.12 -7.32
C LEU A 18 9.35 -9.46 -8.13
N THR A 19 8.95 -10.72 -8.17
CA THR A 19 7.73 -11.15 -8.87
C THR A 19 6.48 -10.57 -8.21
N ILE A 20 6.43 -10.55 -6.88
CA ILE A 20 5.33 -9.91 -6.15
C ILE A 20 5.35 -8.40 -6.41
N LYS A 21 6.51 -7.76 -6.31
CA LYS A 21 6.65 -6.32 -6.51
C LYS A 21 6.21 -5.84 -7.91
N GLU A 22 6.43 -6.62 -8.95
CA GLU A 22 5.93 -6.32 -10.30
C GLU A 22 4.40 -6.25 -10.38
N ASN A 23 3.71 -7.12 -9.62
CA ASN A 23 2.25 -7.10 -9.55
C ASN A 23 1.70 -5.95 -8.67
N TYR A 24 2.54 -5.42 -7.78
CA TYR A 24 2.18 -4.36 -6.83
C TYR A 24 3.19 -3.20 -6.85
N PRO A 25 3.39 -2.52 -8.00
CA PRO A 25 4.47 -1.54 -8.18
C PRO A 25 4.37 -0.33 -7.22
N ASP A 26 3.15 0.12 -6.92
CA ASP A 26 2.87 1.31 -6.10
C ASP A 26 2.62 0.97 -4.61
N THR A 27 3.03 -0.24 -4.17
CA THR A 27 2.73 -0.75 -2.83
C THR A 27 4.03 -1.14 -2.12
N LEU A 28 4.22 -0.76 -0.86
CA LEU A 28 5.34 -1.22 -0.06
C LEU A 28 5.15 -2.70 0.31
N VAL A 29 6.08 -3.54 -0.09
CA VAL A 29 5.99 -4.99 0.13
C VAL A 29 6.66 -5.36 1.45
N PHE A 30 5.87 -5.79 2.42
CA PHE A 30 6.28 -6.35 3.70
C PHE A 30 6.43 -7.87 3.55
N PHE A 31 7.64 -8.33 3.37
CA PHE A 31 7.95 -9.70 2.98
C PHE A 31 8.40 -10.53 4.18
N ARG A 32 7.61 -11.53 4.58
CA ARG A 32 7.87 -12.36 5.76
C ARG A 32 9.13 -13.22 5.61
N LEU A 33 10.05 -13.04 6.56
CA LEU A 33 11.28 -13.83 6.69
C LEU A 33 11.54 -14.16 8.17
N GLY A 34 11.13 -15.34 8.58
CA GLY A 34 11.18 -15.74 9.98
C GLY A 34 10.37 -14.81 10.87
N ASP A 35 11.01 -14.17 11.85
CA ASP A 35 10.34 -13.28 12.83
C ASP A 35 10.27 -11.82 12.37
N PHE A 36 10.62 -11.53 11.10
CA PHE A 36 10.60 -10.18 10.56
C PHE A 36 9.75 -10.09 9.30
N TYR A 37 9.21 -8.89 9.06
CA TYR A 37 8.87 -8.42 7.73
C TYR A 37 10.01 -7.56 7.21
N GLU A 38 10.61 -7.99 6.11
CA GLU A 38 11.71 -7.30 5.47
C GLU A 38 11.23 -6.61 4.18
N MET A 39 11.76 -5.44 3.93
CA MET A 39 11.52 -4.64 2.73
C MET A 39 12.85 -4.49 1.98
N PHE A 40 12.81 -4.47 0.66
CA PHE A 40 14.00 -4.47 -0.18
C PHE A 40 13.96 -3.37 -1.23
N PHE A 41 15.11 -3.05 -1.83
CA PHE A 41 15.26 -2.06 -2.90
C PHE A 41 14.66 -0.69 -2.51
N ASN A 42 13.85 -0.13 -3.40
CA ASN A 42 13.20 1.16 -3.15
C ASN A 42 12.22 1.14 -1.97
N ASP A 43 11.54 0.01 -1.73
CA ASP A 43 10.65 -0.13 -0.58
C ASP A 43 11.41 0.03 0.73
N ALA A 44 12.64 -0.51 0.80
CA ALA A 44 13.51 -0.33 1.96
C ALA A 44 13.94 1.13 2.15
N LEU A 45 14.28 1.83 1.07
CA LEU A 45 14.66 3.25 1.12
C LEU A 45 13.52 4.12 1.62
N VAL A 46 12.32 3.89 1.10
CA VAL A 46 11.12 4.61 1.53
C VAL A 46 10.77 4.28 2.98
N ALA A 47 10.60 2.99 3.29
CA ALA A 47 10.16 2.55 4.60
C ALA A 47 11.15 2.94 5.71
N SER A 48 12.47 2.80 5.49
CA SER A 48 13.46 3.19 6.49
C SER A 48 13.39 4.68 6.83
N LYS A 49 13.18 5.52 5.84
CA LYS A 49 13.02 6.96 6.02
C LYS A 49 11.71 7.31 6.74
N GLU A 50 10.60 6.76 6.27
CA GLU A 50 9.27 7.11 6.79
C GLU A 50 9.01 6.55 8.20
N LEU A 51 9.59 5.41 8.52
CA LEU A 51 9.48 4.76 9.82
C LEU A 51 10.60 5.13 10.79
N GLU A 52 11.65 5.81 10.30
CA GLU A 52 12.86 6.15 11.07
C GLU A 52 13.57 4.91 11.63
N ILE A 53 13.63 3.84 10.82
CA ILE A 53 14.31 2.60 11.17
C ILE A 53 15.61 2.44 10.39
N THR A 54 16.49 1.57 10.88
CA THR A 54 17.81 1.35 10.28
C THR A 54 17.71 0.79 8.87
N LEU A 55 18.30 1.49 7.91
CA LEU A 55 18.59 0.97 6.58
C LEU A 55 19.88 0.18 6.61
N THR A 56 19.83 -1.04 6.13
CA THR A 56 20.98 -1.93 5.97
C THR A 56 21.03 -2.50 4.55
N SER A 57 21.77 -3.54 4.33
CA SER A 57 21.81 -4.22 3.04
C SER A 57 21.94 -5.73 3.21
N ARG A 58 21.40 -6.48 2.24
CA ARG A 58 21.43 -7.95 2.22
C ARG A 58 22.04 -8.44 0.91
N ASP A 59 22.78 -9.55 0.97
CA ASP A 59 23.24 -10.24 -0.23
C ASP A 59 22.04 -10.88 -0.93
N ALA A 60 21.81 -10.48 -2.16
CA ALA A 60 20.60 -10.84 -2.90
C ALA A 60 20.88 -11.51 -4.25
N GLY A 61 22.12 -11.41 -4.73
CA GLY A 61 22.54 -11.88 -6.05
C GLY A 61 23.57 -13.00 -6.02
N THR A 62 23.81 -13.59 -7.19
CA THR A 62 24.84 -14.62 -7.41
C THR A 62 26.27 -14.04 -7.39
N ASN A 63 26.40 -12.71 -7.56
CA ASN A 63 27.67 -11.99 -7.66
C ASN A 63 27.99 -11.14 -6.41
N ASN A 64 27.49 -11.53 -5.22
CA ASN A 64 27.59 -10.74 -3.98
C ASN A 64 26.99 -9.34 -4.11
N GLU A 65 25.99 -9.16 -4.97
CA GLU A 65 25.28 -7.90 -5.10
C GLU A 65 24.43 -7.66 -3.83
N ARG A 66 24.71 -6.54 -3.17
CA ARG A 66 23.98 -6.14 -1.97
C ARG A 66 22.88 -5.18 -2.33
N VAL A 67 21.66 -5.48 -1.87
CA VAL A 67 20.49 -4.62 -2.06
C VAL A 67 20.12 -3.93 -0.75
N PRO A 68 19.62 -2.68 -0.81
CA PRO A 68 19.07 -2.01 0.35
C PRO A 68 18.00 -2.87 1.03
N MET A 69 18.02 -2.92 2.36
CA MET A 69 17.07 -3.67 3.16
C MET A 69 16.79 -2.95 4.48
N CYS A 70 15.55 -2.98 4.92
CA CYS A 70 15.16 -2.70 6.30
C CYS A 70 14.12 -3.73 6.74
N GLY A 71 13.87 -3.83 8.03
CA GLY A 71 12.93 -4.80 8.54
C GLY A 71 12.33 -4.40 9.89
N VAL A 72 11.15 -4.93 10.16
CA VAL A 72 10.40 -4.73 11.41
C VAL A 72 10.02 -6.08 11.99
N PRO A 73 10.00 -6.23 13.33
CA PRO A 73 9.54 -7.46 13.97
C PRO A 73 8.09 -7.76 13.60
N TYR A 74 7.82 -9.02 13.27
CA TYR A 74 6.48 -9.45 12.88
C TYR A 74 5.40 -9.15 13.93
N HIS A 75 5.71 -9.37 15.19
CA HIS A 75 4.77 -9.14 16.30
C HIS A 75 4.44 -7.65 16.54
N ALA A 76 5.27 -6.75 16.02
CA ALA A 76 5.07 -5.30 16.14
C ALA A 76 4.66 -4.63 14.81
N VAL A 77 4.43 -5.42 13.75
CA VAL A 77 4.22 -4.90 12.39
C VAL A 77 3.06 -3.92 12.29
N GLN A 78 2.02 -4.10 13.09
CA GLN A 78 0.81 -3.28 13.02
C GLN A 78 1.10 -1.80 13.23
N THR A 79 1.88 -1.43 14.24
CA THR A 79 2.28 -0.03 14.50
C THR A 79 3.01 0.62 13.30
N TYR A 80 3.82 -0.16 12.59
CA TYR A 80 4.53 0.32 11.40
C TYR A 80 3.60 0.47 10.19
N ILE A 81 2.68 -0.47 10.01
CA ILE A 81 1.64 -0.40 8.97
C ILE A 81 0.83 0.89 9.13
N GLU A 82 0.40 1.21 10.32
CA GLU A 82 -0.39 2.41 10.60
C GLU A 82 0.38 3.69 10.31
N LYS A 83 1.63 3.76 10.77
CA LYS A 83 2.48 4.92 10.51
C LYS A 83 2.66 5.17 9.01
N LEU A 84 2.74 4.12 8.19
CA LEU A 84 2.83 4.26 6.73
C LEU A 84 1.47 4.53 6.10
N SER A 85 0.42 3.83 6.52
CA SER A 85 -0.93 4.01 6.01
C SER A 85 -1.46 5.44 6.27
N SER A 86 -1.21 6.00 7.46
CA SER A 86 -1.56 7.39 7.78
C SER A 86 -0.84 8.44 6.93
N LYS A 87 0.31 8.05 6.36
CA LYS A 87 1.08 8.88 5.40
C LYS A 87 0.68 8.64 3.94
N GLY A 88 -0.36 7.84 3.68
CA GLY A 88 -0.87 7.58 2.33
C GLY A 88 -0.24 6.39 1.60
N TYR A 89 0.66 5.63 2.24
CA TYR A 89 1.28 4.46 1.61
C TYR A 89 0.35 3.26 1.59
N LYS A 90 0.39 2.51 0.48
CA LYS A 90 -0.24 1.19 0.37
C LYS A 90 0.77 0.12 0.78
N ILE A 91 0.32 -0.91 1.49
CA ILE A 91 1.16 -1.98 2.02
C ILE A 91 0.61 -3.34 1.55
N ALA A 92 1.49 -4.19 1.03
CA ALA A 92 1.21 -5.59 0.75
C ALA A 92 1.89 -6.46 1.80
N ILE A 93 1.11 -7.17 2.59
CA ILE A 93 1.60 -8.16 3.54
C ILE A 93 1.78 -9.48 2.78
N VAL A 94 2.99 -10.02 2.86
CA VAL A 94 3.39 -11.25 2.18
C VAL A 94 3.84 -12.25 3.21
N ASP A 95 3.05 -13.29 3.41
CA ASP A 95 3.30 -14.31 4.42
C ASP A 95 3.83 -15.61 3.82
N GLN A 96 4.48 -16.39 4.69
CA GLN A 96 4.92 -17.73 4.38
C GLN A 96 3.70 -18.67 4.45
N MET A 97 3.45 -19.43 3.37
CA MET A 97 2.31 -20.35 3.28
C MET A 97 2.60 -21.71 3.95
N GLU A 98 3.86 -22.00 4.23
CA GLU A 98 4.32 -23.25 4.84
C GLU A 98 5.33 -22.95 5.95
N GLU A 99 5.42 -23.84 6.94
CA GLU A 99 6.52 -23.80 7.90
C GLU A 99 7.86 -24.08 7.22
N ALA A 100 8.87 -23.32 7.64
CA ALA A 100 10.21 -23.46 7.07
C ALA A 100 10.75 -24.87 7.32
N SER A 101 10.84 -25.67 6.26
CA SER A 101 11.50 -26.98 6.28
C SER A 101 12.88 -26.91 5.63
N ASN A 102 13.85 -27.68 6.16
CA ASN A 102 15.26 -27.62 5.74
C ASN A 102 15.56 -27.99 4.28
N LYS A 103 14.56 -28.23 3.44
CA LYS A 103 14.74 -28.77 2.07
C LYS A 103 13.97 -28.08 0.94
N LYS A 104 13.12 -27.08 1.23
CA LYS A 104 12.35 -26.40 0.19
C LYS A 104 12.36 -24.89 0.37
N ILE A 105 12.35 -24.17 -0.75
CA ILE A 105 12.08 -22.74 -0.78
C ILE A 105 10.65 -22.56 -0.31
N VAL A 106 10.45 -21.83 0.79
CA VAL A 106 9.14 -21.53 1.34
C VAL A 106 8.39 -20.63 0.35
N THR A 107 7.19 -21.04 -0.04
CA THR A 107 6.30 -20.25 -0.89
C THR A 107 5.73 -19.09 -0.08
N ARG A 108 5.65 -17.93 -0.71
CA ARG A 108 5.11 -16.70 -0.10
C ARG A 108 4.09 -16.09 -1.02
N GLU A 109 2.98 -15.65 -0.44
CA GLU A 109 1.86 -15.05 -1.16
C GLU A 109 1.42 -13.76 -0.46
N VAL A 110 0.79 -12.87 -1.23
CA VAL A 110 0.15 -11.68 -0.68
C VAL A 110 -1.11 -12.11 0.05
N THR A 111 -1.11 -11.97 1.37
CA THR A 111 -2.25 -12.35 2.22
C THR A 111 -3.17 -11.16 2.51
N LYS A 112 -2.64 -9.94 2.48
CA LYS A 112 -3.42 -8.72 2.75
C LYS A 112 -2.85 -7.53 1.99
N ILE A 113 -3.74 -6.70 1.44
CA ILE A 113 -3.42 -5.36 0.94
C ILE A 113 -4.07 -4.36 1.88
N ILE A 114 -3.27 -3.42 2.39
CA ILE A 114 -3.73 -2.36 3.28
C ILE A 114 -3.51 -1.02 2.57
N THR A 115 -4.56 -0.23 2.50
CA THR A 115 -4.55 1.11 1.93
C THR A 115 -5.01 2.13 2.99
N PRO A 116 -4.81 3.42 2.80
CA PRO A 116 -5.24 4.43 3.78
C PRO A 116 -6.72 4.32 4.17
N GLY A 117 -7.59 4.02 3.19
CA GLY A 117 -9.03 3.90 3.42
C GLY A 117 -9.47 2.54 3.96
N THR A 118 -8.69 1.46 3.71
CA THR A 118 -9.04 0.09 4.16
C THR A 118 -8.41 -0.29 5.50
N ASN A 119 -7.65 0.59 6.13
CA ASN A 119 -7.11 0.34 7.47
C ASN A 119 -8.22 0.57 8.51
N VAL A 120 -8.89 -0.52 8.89
CA VAL A 120 -10.04 -0.52 9.84
C VAL A 120 -9.67 -1.06 11.23
N ASP A 121 -8.40 -1.03 11.62
CA ASP A 121 -7.99 -1.55 12.91
C ASP A 121 -8.47 -0.60 14.03
N GLU A 122 -9.38 -1.09 14.86
CA GLU A 122 -10.06 -0.33 15.92
C GLU A 122 -9.10 0.29 16.94
N LEU A 123 -7.88 -0.24 17.07
CA LEU A 123 -6.89 0.29 18.00
C LEU A 123 -6.37 1.68 17.61
N TYR A 124 -6.65 2.16 16.39
CA TYR A 124 -5.99 3.32 15.80
C TYR A 124 -6.90 4.27 15.05
N LEU A 125 -8.14 3.87 14.82
CA LEU A 125 -9.19 4.83 14.43
C LEU A 125 -9.48 5.65 15.67
N SER A 126 -9.24 6.97 15.62
CA SER A 126 -9.73 7.83 16.69
C SER A 126 -11.25 7.69 16.70
N GLU A 127 -11.86 7.55 17.89
CA GLU A 127 -13.32 7.46 18.05
C GLU A 127 -14.08 8.67 17.42
N LYS A 128 -13.36 9.67 16.93
CA LYS A 128 -13.89 10.93 16.42
C LYS A 128 -13.69 11.15 14.92
N ASP A 129 -12.87 10.34 14.26
CA ASP A 129 -12.52 10.55 12.85
C ASP A 129 -13.04 9.42 11.97
N ASN A 130 -13.87 9.76 11.00
CA ASN A 130 -14.33 8.82 10.00
C ASN A 130 -13.19 8.43 9.04
N ASN A 131 -13.16 7.18 8.61
CA ASN A 131 -12.20 6.66 7.64
C ASN A 131 -12.89 6.42 6.28
N TYR A 132 -13.22 7.50 5.58
CA TYR A 132 -13.99 7.42 4.36
C TYR A 132 -13.16 6.99 3.15
N ILE A 133 -13.70 6.00 2.42
CA ILE A 133 -13.35 5.71 1.03
C ILE A 133 -14.44 6.29 0.14
N GLY A 134 -14.06 7.07 -0.86
CA GLY A 134 -14.95 7.61 -1.87
C GLY A 134 -14.90 6.81 -3.16
N ALA A 135 -16.03 6.72 -3.84
CA ALA A 135 -16.12 6.28 -5.23
C ALA A 135 -16.78 7.37 -6.06
N ILE A 136 -16.21 7.67 -7.23
CA ILE A 136 -16.73 8.73 -8.08
C ILE A 136 -16.81 8.28 -9.53
N ASP A 137 -17.90 8.66 -10.18
CA ASP A 137 -18.10 8.44 -11.62
C ASP A 137 -18.72 9.67 -12.31
N LYS A 138 -18.42 9.81 -13.60
CA LYS A 138 -18.94 10.91 -14.43
C LYS A 138 -20.39 10.65 -14.81
N LEU A 139 -21.24 11.65 -14.59
CA LEU A 139 -22.61 11.75 -15.12
C LEU A 139 -22.65 12.73 -16.29
N THR A 140 -23.84 12.88 -16.93
CA THR A 140 -24.05 13.87 -17.98
C THR A 140 -23.80 15.28 -17.49
N ASP A 141 -24.31 15.64 -16.31
CA ASP A 141 -24.29 17.00 -15.76
C ASP A 141 -23.59 17.08 -14.38
N GLY A 142 -22.44 16.40 -14.26
CA GLY A 142 -21.69 16.39 -13.01
C GLY A 142 -21.10 15.03 -12.69
N TYR A 143 -21.04 14.69 -11.41
CA TYR A 143 -20.47 13.44 -10.91
C TYR A 143 -21.41 12.78 -9.89
N ALA A 144 -21.55 11.45 -9.95
CA ALA A 144 -22.04 10.67 -8.84
C ALA A 144 -20.89 10.47 -7.85
N PHE A 145 -21.13 10.72 -6.58
CA PHE A 145 -20.15 10.53 -5.52
C PHE A 145 -20.77 9.72 -4.39
N CYS A 146 -20.13 8.61 -4.06
CA CYS A 146 -20.46 7.75 -2.94
C CYS A 146 -19.28 7.69 -1.99
N TYR A 147 -19.51 7.71 -0.69
CA TYR A 147 -18.45 7.46 0.28
C TYR A 147 -18.95 6.58 1.42
N ILE A 148 -18.06 5.73 1.89
CA ILE A 148 -18.32 4.73 2.94
C ILE A 148 -17.24 4.77 4.00
N ASP A 149 -17.64 4.69 5.26
CA ASP A 149 -16.75 4.35 6.36
C ASP A 149 -16.83 2.83 6.59
N LEU A 150 -15.72 2.14 6.31
CA LEU A 150 -15.68 0.69 6.44
C LEU A 150 -15.74 0.21 7.88
N SER A 151 -15.42 1.06 8.86
CA SER A 151 -15.45 0.69 10.28
C SER A 151 -16.87 0.67 10.83
N THR A 152 -17.73 1.58 10.35
CA THR A 152 -19.11 1.72 10.83
C THR A 152 -20.14 1.18 9.85
N GLY A 153 -19.78 1.06 8.55
CA GLY A 153 -20.69 0.75 7.46
C GLY A 153 -21.54 1.94 7.02
N GLU A 154 -21.32 3.13 7.58
CA GLU A 154 -21.99 4.35 7.15
C GLU A 154 -21.71 4.62 5.68
N THR A 155 -22.77 4.74 4.88
CA THR A 155 -22.67 4.96 3.43
C THR A 155 -23.52 6.14 3.02
N ASN A 156 -22.93 7.04 2.26
CA ASN A 156 -23.58 8.24 1.74
C ASN A 156 -23.43 8.33 0.23
N VAL A 157 -24.45 8.81 -0.45
CA VAL A 157 -24.45 9.03 -1.90
C VAL A 157 -24.95 10.44 -2.20
N THR A 158 -24.25 11.14 -3.08
CA THR A 158 -24.64 12.50 -3.51
C THR A 158 -24.21 12.73 -4.97
N THR A 159 -24.58 13.89 -5.49
CA THR A 159 -24.10 14.36 -6.78
C THR A 159 -23.27 15.63 -6.60
N LEU A 160 -22.19 15.75 -7.37
CA LEU A 160 -21.33 16.91 -7.38
C LEU A 160 -21.43 17.61 -8.74
N PRO A 161 -21.46 18.95 -8.79
CA PRO A 161 -21.42 19.68 -10.03
C PRO A 161 -20.07 19.48 -10.76
N GLU A 162 -20.06 19.71 -12.07
CA GLU A 162 -18.84 19.64 -12.87
C GLU A 162 -17.97 20.90 -12.65
N HIS A 163 -17.43 21.02 -11.44
CA HIS A 163 -16.59 22.13 -11.04
C HIS A 163 -15.46 21.62 -10.13
N ILE A 164 -14.22 21.75 -10.56
CA ILE A 164 -13.06 21.14 -9.90
C ILE A 164 -12.87 21.62 -8.45
N ASP A 165 -13.04 22.93 -8.21
CA ASP A 165 -12.85 23.49 -6.86
C ASP A 165 -13.92 23.00 -5.90
N TYR A 166 -15.17 22.88 -6.38
CA TYR A 166 -16.27 22.34 -5.57
C TYR A 166 -16.01 20.88 -5.21
N PHE A 167 -15.61 20.08 -6.20
CA PHE A 167 -15.23 18.69 -6.03
C PHE A 167 -14.14 18.54 -4.97
N TYR A 168 -13.07 19.31 -5.10
CA TYR A 168 -11.94 19.26 -4.17
C TYR A 168 -12.35 19.67 -2.74
N ASN A 169 -13.10 20.75 -2.60
CA ASN A 169 -13.55 21.22 -1.30
C ASN A 169 -14.44 20.19 -0.58
N GLU A 170 -15.30 19.47 -1.30
CA GLU A 170 -16.11 18.39 -0.69
C GLU A 170 -15.23 17.21 -0.22
N LEU A 171 -14.22 16.82 -1.00
CA LEU A 171 -13.29 15.77 -0.57
C LEU A 171 -12.50 16.16 0.68
N GLN A 172 -12.02 17.38 0.74
CA GLN A 172 -11.28 17.91 1.91
C GLN A 172 -12.20 18.00 3.14
N LYS A 173 -13.39 18.51 2.99
CA LYS A 173 -14.38 18.63 4.07
C LYS A 173 -14.72 17.28 4.69
N LEU A 174 -14.87 16.24 3.86
CA LEU A 174 -15.17 14.88 4.29
C LEU A 174 -13.91 14.11 4.74
N ASN A 175 -12.73 14.67 4.56
CA ASN A 175 -11.45 14.02 4.86
C ASN A 175 -11.32 12.62 4.22
N ILE A 176 -11.72 12.53 2.93
CA ILE A 176 -11.68 11.28 2.17
C ILE A 176 -10.23 10.78 2.08
N LYS A 177 -9.99 9.56 2.51
CA LYS A 177 -8.64 8.95 2.58
C LYS A 177 -8.22 8.30 1.28
N GLU A 178 -9.17 7.79 0.53
CA GLU A 178 -8.93 7.10 -0.73
C GLU A 178 -10.10 7.28 -1.67
N ILE A 179 -9.81 7.43 -2.97
CA ILE A 179 -10.85 7.55 -4.00
C ILE A 179 -10.68 6.46 -5.05
N VAL A 180 -11.78 5.76 -5.32
CA VAL A 180 -11.90 4.82 -6.41
C VAL A 180 -12.59 5.51 -7.59
N THR A 181 -12.01 5.37 -8.77
CA THR A 181 -12.56 5.92 -10.01
C THR A 181 -12.29 4.98 -11.17
N ASN A 182 -13.02 5.13 -12.27
CA ASN A 182 -12.77 4.35 -13.49
C ASN A 182 -11.78 5.06 -14.43
N ASP A 183 -11.33 4.34 -15.47
CA ASP A 183 -10.36 4.86 -16.44
C ASP A 183 -10.88 6.03 -17.28
N LYS A 184 -12.20 6.21 -17.36
CA LYS A 184 -12.84 7.30 -18.10
C LYS A 184 -12.92 8.60 -17.30
N PHE A 185 -12.65 8.55 -15.99
CA PHE A 185 -12.66 9.73 -15.15
C PHE A 185 -11.63 10.77 -15.65
N PRO A 186 -11.98 12.05 -15.77
CA PRO A 186 -11.14 13.06 -16.41
C PRO A 186 -9.75 13.17 -15.77
N LYS A 187 -8.71 13.17 -16.62
CA LYS A 187 -7.32 13.19 -16.18
C LYS A 187 -6.99 14.38 -15.26
N ALA A 188 -7.52 15.57 -15.58
CA ALA A 188 -7.31 16.77 -14.76
C ALA A 188 -7.72 16.57 -13.29
N TYR A 189 -8.85 15.91 -13.05
CA TYR A 189 -9.31 15.58 -11.70
C TYR A 189 -8.45 14.49 -11.06
N ARG A 190 -8.04 13.47 -11.82
CA ARG A 190 -7.13 12.41 -11.32
C ARG A 190 -5.77 12.95 -10.91
N ASP A 191 -5.22 13.86 -11.68
CA ASP A 191 -3.92 14.47 -11.37
C ASP A 191 -4.02 15.34 -10.10
N TYR A 192 -5.17 15.95 -9.86
CA TYR A 192 -5.47 16.71 -8.64
C TYR A 192 -5.56 15.83 -7.39
N LEU A 193 -6.07 14.61 -7.53
CA LEU A 193 -6.22 13.64 -6.44
C LEU A 193 -4.89 12.98 -6.03
N LYS A 194 -3.81 13.15 -6.80
CA LYS A 194 -2.49 12.57 -6.53
C LYS A 194 -1.59 13.47 -5.69
N ASN A 195 -1.96 14.73 -5.52
CA ASN A 195 -1.23 15.74 -4.74
C ASN A 195 -1.85 15.92 -3.36
#